data_757bac21be9bd6226c8b76d7c1835607
#
_entry.id   757bac21be9bd6226c8b76d7c1835607
#
_cell.length_a   1.000
_cell.length_b   1.000
_cell.length_c   1.000
_cell.angle_alpha   90.00
_cell.angle_beta   90.00
_cell.angle_gamma   90.00
#
_symmetry.space_group_name_H-M   'P 1'
#
loop_
_entity.id
_entity.type
_entity.pdbx_description
1 polymer ?
#
loop_
_entity_poly.entity_id
_entity_poly.type
_entity_poly.pdbx_seq_one_letter_code
_entity_poly.pdbx_strand_id
1 'polypeptide(L)' 'PHEVKFYITKPQNKKPATIGNGTMIALLAESKEVVNKFHATALENGAVDEGAPGIRSDGNYYGYVRDLDGNKIAAKCISS' A
#
# COMPACT_ATOMS: atom_id res chain seq x y z
N PRO A 1 -8.38 23.44 -2.20
CA PRO A 1 -8.10 22.07 -1.78
C PRO A 1 -6.96 21.49 -2.58
N HIS A 2 -6.14 20.73 -1.90
CA HIS A 2 -4.99 20.10 -2.51
C HIS A 2 -5.29 18.65 -2.77
N GLU A 3 -4.99 18.23 -3.99
CA GLU A 3 -5.18 16.85 -4.39
C GLU A 3 -3.82 16.17 -4.45
N VAL A 4 -3.67 15.07 -3.72
CA VAL A 4 -2.48 14.24 -3.80
C VAL A 4 -2.80 13.06 -4.73
N LYS A 5 -1.94 12.86 -5.73
CA LYS A 5 -2.12 11.78 -6.69
C LYS A 5 -0.99 10.78 -6.57
N PHE A 6 -1.34 9.51 -6.67
CA PHE A 6 -0.38 8.42 -6.66
C PHE A 6 -0.41 7.75 -8.04
N TYR A 7 0.75 7.73 -8.70
CA TYR A 7 0.86 7.20 -10.05
C TYR A 7 1.72 5.96 -10.12
N ILE A 8 1.29 5.01 -10.91
CA ILE A 8 2.12 3.87 -11.32
C ILE A 8 2.30 4.01 -12.82
N THR A 9 3.53 4.24 -13.25
CA THR A 9 3.81 4.58 -14.64
C THR A 9 5.07 3.88 -15.12
N LYS A 10 5.29 3.95 -16.43
CA LYS A 10 6.60 3.56 -16.98
C LYS A 10 7.64 4.58 -16.53
N PRO A 11 8.87 4.12 -16.21
CA PRO A 11 9.92 5.06 -15.80
C PRO A 11 10.21 6.10 -16.89
N GLN A 12 10.47 7.33 -16.45
CA GLN A 12 10.74 8.45 -17.35
C GLN A 12 11.99 8.21 -18.21
N ASN A 13 12.97 7.47 -17.67
CA ASN A 13 14.22 7.17 -18.39
C ASN A 13 14.07 6.03 -19.40
N LYS A 14 12.86 5.49 -19.57
CA LYS A 14 12.52 4.42 -20.50
C LYS A 14 13.21 3.08 -20.25
N LYS A 15 13.84 2.94 -19.09
CA LYS A 15 14.41 1.66 -18.67
C LYS A 15 13.34 0.88 -17.90
N PRO A 16 13.50 -0.46 -17.76
CA PRO A 16 12.56 -1.23 -16.96
C PRO A 16 12.48 -0.70 -15.54
N ALA A 17 11.27 -0.73 -14.97
CA ALA A 17 11.07 -0.37 -13.58
C ALA A 17 11.77 -1.38 -12.66
N THR A 18 12.29 -0.90 -11.53
CA THR A 18 12.90 -1.76 -10.52
C THR A 18 12.23 -1.51 -9.17
N ILE A 19 12.34 -2.51 -8.29
CA ILE A 19 11.75 -2.45 -6.96
C ILE A 19 12.43 -1.35 -6.14
N GLY A 20 11.60 -0.50 -5.49
CA GLY A 20 12.11 0.44 -4.50
C GLY A 20 12.45 -0.29 -3.21
N ASN A 21 13.73 -0.38 -2.88
CA ASN A 21 14.19 -1.03 -1.66
C ASN A 21 14.43 0.01 -0.57
N GLY A 22 13.64 -0.06 0.48
CA GLY A 22 13.73 0.90 1.58
C GLY A 22 12.68 1.99 1.53
N THR A 23 11.74 1.91 0.62
CA THR A 23 10.62 2.85 0.54
C THR A 23 9.29 2.13 0.69
N MET A 24 8.30 2.86 1.17
CA MET A 24 6.94 2.36 1.28
C MET A 24 5.99 3.55 1.14
N ILE A 25 4.90 3.35 0.41
CA ILE A 25 3.82 4.33 0.34
C ILE A 25 2.69 3.85 1.25
N ALA A 26 2.30 4.68 2.20
CA ALA A 26 1.17 4.38 3.09
C ALA A 26 -0.01 5.26 2.71
N LEU A 27 -1.10 4.63 2.29
CA LEU A 27 -2.32 5.32 1.88
C LEU A 27 -3.27 5.38 3.09
N LEU A 28 -3.78 6.56 3.37
CA LEU A 28 -4.70 6.75 4.49
C LEU A 28 -6.08 6.20 4.14
N ALA A 29 -6.59 5.31 4.98
CA ALA A 29 -7.92 4.74 4.84
C ALA A 29 -8.86 5.31 5.90
N GLU A 30 -10.13 5.44 5.56
CA GLU A 30 -11.12 6.04 6.46
C GLU A 30 -11.50 5.11 7.62
N SER A 31 -11.36 3.81 7.45
CA SER A 31 -11.78 2.83 8.45
C SER A 31 -10.95 1.56 8.35
N LYS A 32 -11.05 0.72 9.38
CA LYS A 32 -10.42 -0.61 9.37
C LYS A 32 -10.99 -1.49 8.26
N GLU A 33 -12.28 -1.35 7.98
CA GLU A 33 -12.94 -2.11 6.90
C GLU A 33 -12.33 -1.76 5.54
N VAL A 34 -11.97 -0.49 5.33
CA VAL A 34 -11.32 -0.06 4.08
C VAL A 34 -9.93 -0.68 3.97
N VAL A 35 -9.17 -0.74 5.07
CA VAL A 35 -7.87 -1.42 5.09
C VAL A 35 -8.03 -2.90 4.75
N ASN A 36 -9.01 -3.57 5.36
CA ASN A 36 -9.28 -4.98 5.09
C ASN A 36 -9.63 -5.20 3.62
N LYS A 37 -10.48 -4.35 3.06
CA LYS A 37 -10.89 -4.44 1.66
C LYS A 37 -9.72 -4.18 0.71
N PHE A 38 -8.90 -3.18 1.03
CA PHE A 38 -7.69 -2.90 0.25
C PHE A 38 -6.80 -4.13 0.17
N HIS A 39 -6.51 -4.73 1.31
CA HIS A 39 -5.62 -5.89 1.38
C HIS A 39 -6.19 -7.07 0.58
N ALA A 40 -7.46 -7.41 0.82
CA ALA A 40 -8.10 -8.53 0.13
C ALA A 40 -8.16 -8.31 -1.39
N THR A 41 -8.56 -7.11 -1.80
CA THR A 41 -8.65 -6.77 -3.24
C THR A 41 -7.28 -6.80 -3.90
N ALA A 42 -6.25 -6.30 -3.22
CA ALA A 42 -4.90 -6.33 -3.75
C ALA A 42 -4.43 -7.77 -3.99
N LEU A 43 -4.64 -8.66 -3.03
CA LEU A 43 -4.25 -10.07 -3.18
C LEU A 43 -5.02 -10.74 -4.33
N GLU A 44 -6.32 -10.44 -4.49
CA GLU A 44 -7.12 -10.95 -5.61
C GLU A 44 -6.56 -10.50 -6.95
N ASN A 45 -5.88 -9.38 -7.01
CA ASN A 45 -5.32 -8.82 -8.23
C ASN A 45 -3.82 -9.09 -8.40
N GLY A 46 -3.29 -10.03 -7.65
CA GLY A 46 -1.93 -10.52 -7.84
C GLY A 46 -0.87 -9.93 -6.93
N ALA A 47 -1.23 -9.04 -6.03
CA ALA A 47 -0.28 -8.53 -5.04
C ALA A 47 0.12 -9.63 -4.06
N VAL A 48 1.29 -9.47 -3.47
CA VAL A 48 1.82 -10.42 -2.48
C VAL A 48 1.58 -9.86 -1.08
N ASP A 49 1.15 -10.71 -0.16
CA ASP A 49 0.95 -10.33 1.23
C ASP A 49 2.29 -9.97 1.89
N GLU A 50 2.33 -8.80 2.54
CA GLU A 50 3.48 -8.34 3.33
C GLU A 50 3.09 -8.06 4.77
N GLY A 51 1.86 -8.34 5.14
CA GLY A 51 1.35 -8.16 6.49
C GLY A 51 -0.17 -8.01 6.48
N ALA A 52 -0.87 -9.04 6.97
CA ALA A 52 -2.33 -9.02 7.04
C ALA A 52 -2.82 -7.84 7.90
N PRO A 53 -4.05 -7.35 7.63
CA PRO A 53 -4.59 -6.23 8.41
C PRO A 53 -4.57 -6.49 9.91
N GLY A 54 -4.15 -5.48 10.67
CA GLY A 54 -4.10 -5.57 12.14
C GLY A 54 -3.48 -4.34 12.76
N ILE A 55 -3.56 -4.28 14.07
CA ILE A 55 -2.96 -3.21 14.86
C ILE A 55 -1.45 -3.42 14.91
N ARG A 56 -0.70 -2.34 14.75
CA ARG A 56 0.77 -2.36 14.82
C ARG A 56 1.26 -1.61 16.06
N SER A 57 2.58 -1.56 16.25
CA SER A 57 3.19 -1.03 17.46
C SER A 57 2.88 0.44 17.74
N ASP A 58 2.54 1.22 16.72
CA ASP A 58 2.14 2.62 16.90
C ASP A 58 0.66 2.77 17.28
N GLY A 59 -0.07 1.67 17.45
CA GLY A 59 -1.48 1.68 17.80
C GLY A 59 -2.43 1.83 16.63
N ASN A 60 -1.93 2.05 15.44
CA ASN A 60 -2.76 2.21 14.25
C ASN A 60 -2.93 0.89 13.51
N TYR A 61 -3.93 0.85 12.63
CA TYR A 61 -4.33 -0.34 11.90
C TYR A 61 -3.76 -0.29 10.49
N TYR A 62 -2.99 -1.31 10.11
CA TYR A 62 -2.31 -1.36 8.81
C TYR A 62 -2.57 -2.69 8.11
N GLY A 63 -2.51 -2.64 6.78
CA GLY A 63 -2.33 -3.83 5.96
C GLY A 63 -1.27 -3.54 4.92
N TYR A 64 -0.40 -4.49 4.64
CA TYR A 64 0.75 -4.30 3.74
C TYR A 64 0.73 -5.30 2.61
N VAL A 65 1.08 -4.83 1.41
CA VAL A 65 1.23 -5.69 0.24
C VAL A 65 2.46 -5.28 -0.57
N ARG A 66 2.94 -6.19 -1.42
CA ARG A 66 3.82 -5.85 -2.54
C ARG A 66 2.97 -5.84 -3.79
N ASP A 67 3.08 -4.77 -4.59
CA ASP A 67 2.35 -4.71 -5.84
C ASP A 67 2.99 -5.62 -6.88
N LEU A 68 2.46 -5.63 -8.12
CA LEU A 68 2.96 -6.51 -9.17
C LEU A 68 4.40 -6.21 -9.56
N ASP A 69 4.88 -5.01 -9.27
CA ASP A 69 6.26 -4.60 -9.53
C ASP A 69 7.16 -4.78 -8.31
N GLY A 70 6.59 -5.27 -7.20
CA GLY A 70 7.33 -5.53 -5.97
C GLY A 70 7.44 -4.35 -5.02
N ASN A 71 6.78 -3.24 -5.29
CA ASN A 71 6.82 -2.07 -4.42
C ASN A 71 5.92 -2.26 -3.20
N LYS A 72 6.40 -1.84 -2.03
CA LYS A 72 5.65 -2.00 -0.79
C LYS A 72 4.63 -0.87 -0.63
N ILE A 73 3.38 -1.26 -0.46
CA ILE A 73 2.27 -0.33 -0.29
C ILE A 73 1.47 -0.75 0.94
N ALA A 74 1.14 0.23 1.78
CA ALA A 74 0.31 0.00 2.96
C ALA A 74 -0.98 0.80 2.86
N ALA A 75 -2.04 0.27 3.47
CA ALA A 75 -3.19 1.07 3.85
C ALA A 75 -3.14 1.24 5.36
N LYS A 76 -3.43 2.43 5.84
CA LYS A 76 -3.34 2.79 7.25
C LYS A 76 -4.63 3.46 7.69
N CYS A 77 -5.18 3.00 8.80
CA CYS A 77 -6.28 3.68 9.47
C CYS A 77 -5.81 4.11 10.86
N ILE A 78 -5.98 5.38 11.17
CA ILE A 78 -5.62 5.90 12.48
C ILE A 78 -6.68 5.46 13.48
N SER A 79 -6.26 4.77 14.53
CA SER A 79 -7.14 4.37 15.61
C SER A 79 -7.40 5.57 16.52
N SER A 80 -8.64 5.81 16.81
CA SER A 80 -9.04 6.85 17.74
C SER A 80 -9.38 6.26 19.08
#